data_66a1a2a3ff754e487ccd3012e163d9ac
#
_entry.id   66a1a2a3ff754e487ccd3012e163d9ac
#
_cell.length_a   1.000
_cell.length_b   1.000
_cell.length_c   1.000
_cell.angle_alpha   90.00
_cell.angle_beta   90.00
_cell.angle_gamma   90.00
#
_symmetry.space_group_name_H-M   'P 1'
#
loop_
_entity.id
_entity.type
_entity.pdbx_description
1 polymer ?
#
loop_
_entity_poly.entity_id
_entity_poly.type
_entity_poly.pdbx_seq_one_letter_code
_entity_poly.pdbx_strand_id
1 'polypeptide(L)'
;MKKTRVYIDVFYYKTALSGIKTYIEELVQGINKYGRKDVEYIFSHDIEKLKNRQFFINSKYRLVRWYFQLRYLIWKQIILPLKLLSSSVDVLICPDYVAPIFSQTRKIVVIHDNLFWKYPFNYPMLWRKYFIKLIKLGVSSNCEIVTTSKYSKNG
;
A
#
# COMPACT_ATOMS: atom_id res chain seq x y z
N MET A 1 17.72 24.32 -4.00
CA MET A 1 16.55 24.00 -3.15
C MET A 1 16.54 22.51 -2.84
N LYS A 2 16.25 22.11 -1.59
CA LYS A 2 16.13 20.70 -1.19
C LYS A 2 14.85 20.13 -1.86
N LYS A 3 14.98 19.00 -2.58
CA LYS A 3 13.82 18.33 -3.17
C LYS A 3 12.98 17.65 -2.11
N THR A 4 11.66 17.68 -2.25
CA THR A 4 10.76 16.88 -1.43
C THR A 4 10.92 15.41 -1.81
N ARG A 5 11.17 14.53 -0.85
CA ARG A 5 11.39 13.08 -1.06
C ARG A 5 10.13 12.30 -0.80
N VAL A 6 9.57 11.71 -1.84
CA VAL A 6 8.33 10.93 -1.80
C VAL A 6 8.66 9.45 -1.99
N TYR A 7 8.38 8.63 -0.99
CA TYR A 7 8.56 7.19 -1.06
C TYR A 7 7.23 6.51 -1.39
N ILE A 8 7.22 5.66 -2.41
CA ILE A 8 6.01 4.97 -2.90
C ILE A 8 6.19 3.48 -2.66
N ASP A 9 5.34 2.93 -1.78
CA ASP A 9 5.40 1.51 -1.46
C ASP A 9 4.60 0.66 -2.44
N VAL A 10 5.28 0.06 -3.39
CA VAL A 10 4.71 -0.83 -4.41
C VAL A 10 4.85 -2.33 -4.07
N PHE A 11 5.22 -2.68 -2.83
CA PHE A 11 5.42 -4.08 -2.43
C PHE A 11 4.19 -4.95 -2.66
N TYR A 12 3.00 -4.40 -2.41
CA TYR A 12 1.73 -5.11 -2.56
C TYR A 12 1.46 -5.53 -4.01
N TYR A 13 2.08 -4.89 -5.00
CA TYR A 13 1.98 -5.27 -6.41
C TYR A 13 2.21 -6.77 -6.65
N LYS A 14 3.09 -7.41 -5.86
CA LYS A 14 3.38 -8.85 -5.94
C LYS A 14 2.15 -9.73 -5.72
N THR A 15 1.23 -9.25 -4.89
CA THR A 15 0.08 -10.03 -4.37
C THR A 15 -1.26 -9.37 -4.66
N ALA A 16 -1.26 -8.18 -5.26
CA ALA A 16 -2.47 -7.43 -5.56
C ALA A 16 -3.35 -8.12 -6.60
N LEU A 17 -4.65 -7.96 -6.48
CA LEU A 17 -5.62 -8.27 -7.50
C LEU A 17 -5.54 -7.27 -8.66
N SER A 18 -6.14 -7.60 -9.80
CA SER A 18 -6.02 -6.85 -11.06
C SER A 18 -6.22 -5.34 -10.93
N GLY A 19 -7.26 -4.89 -10.24
CA GLY A 19 -7.56 -3.46 -10.10
C GLY A 19 -6.46 -2.66 -9.40
N ILE A 20 -5.91 -3.19 -8.30
CA ILE A 20 -4.82 -2.53 -7.58
C ILE A 20 -3.51 -2.57 -8.38
N LYS A 21 -3.26 -3.66 -9.13
CA LYS A 21 -2.12 -3.73 -10.04
C LYS A 21 -2.17 -2.64 -11.08
N THR A 22 -3.29 -2.53 -11.79
CA THR A 22 -3.51 -1.49 -12.81
C THR A 22 -3.31 -0.10 -12.20
N TYR A 23 -3.89 0.15 -11.03
CA TYR A 23 -3.70 1.45 -10.35
C TYR A 23 -2.23 1.76 -10.07
N ILE A 24 -1.46 0.79 -9.56
CA ILE A 24 -0.03 0.99 -9.27
C ILE A 24 0.76 1.21 -10.57
N GLU A 25 0.44 0.49 -11.64
CA GLU A 25 1.08 0.68 -12.95
C GLU A 25 0.82 2.07 -13.53
N GLU A 26 -0.43 2.50 -13.53
CA GLU A 26 -0.83 3.84 -13.97
C GLU A 26 -0.20 4.95 -13.11
N LEU A 27 -0.14 4.75 -11.78
CA LEU A 27 0.53 5.69 -10.87
C LEU A 27 2.01 5.85 -11.24
N VAL A 28 2.72 4.75 -11.47
CA VAL A 28 4.15 4.78 -11.82
C VAL A 28 4.36 5.40 -13.20
N GLN A 29 3.55 5.05 -14.19
CA GLN A 29 3.61 5.66 -15.53
C GLN A 29 3.31 7.16 -15.47
N GLY A 30 2.30 7.56 -14.70
CA GLY A 30 1.93 8.96 -14.50
C GLY A 30 3.07 9.76 -13.85
N ILE A 31 3.73 9.19 -12.82
CA ILE A 31 4.88 9.83 -12.18
C ILE A 31 6.05 9.96 -13.15
N ASN A 32 6.36 8.91 -13.90
CA ASN A 32 7.46 8.94 -14.86
C ASN A 32 7.22 9.98 -15.99
N LYS A 33 5.97 10.18 -16.39
CA LYS A 33 5.61 11.09 -17.48
C LYS A 33 5.39 12.53 -17.03
N TYR A 34 4.76 12.72 -15.86
CA TYR A 34 4.28 14.02 -15.39
C TYR A 34 4.85 14.43 -14.03
N GLY A 35 5.78 13.65 -13.47
CA GLY A 35 6.37 13.92 -12.15
C GLY A 35 7.04 15.30 -12.09
N ARG A 36 6.88 15.97 -10.97
CA ARG A 36 7.44 17.30 -10.73
C ARG A 36 8.95 17.20 -10.58
N LYS A 37 9.69 18.15 -11.15
CA LYS A 37 11.18 18.21 -11.12
C LYS A 37 11.73 18.54 -9.71
N ASP A 38 10.94 19.21 -8.89
CA ASP A 38 11.27 19.58 -7.51
C ASP A 38 10.95 18.46 -6.48
N VAL A 39 10.44 17.32 -6.95
CA VAL A 39 10.14 16.11 -6.15
C VAL A 39 11.03 14.96 -6.58
N GLU A 40 11.60 14.26 -5.61
CA GLU A 40 12.34 13.01 -5.78
C GLU A 40 11.41 11.84 -5.45
N TYR A 41 11.07 11.03 -6.45
CA TYR A 41 10.20 9.85 -6.29
C TYR A 41 11.03 8.58 -6.12
N ILE A 42 10.84 7.87 -5.01
CA ILE A 42 11.56 6.65 -4.64
C ILE A 42 10.56 5.51 -4.56
N PHE A 43 10.71 4.50 -5.39
CA PHE A 43 9.85 3.31 -5.36
C PHE A 43 10.46 2.23 -4.47
N SER A 44 9.64 1.57 -3.66
CA SER A 44 10.10 0.48 -2.78
C SER A 44 10.70 -0.70 -3.55
N HIS A 45 10.22 -0.93 -4.76
CA HIS A 45 10.65 -2.00 -5.68
C HIS A 45 10.53 -1.55 -7.13
N ASP A 46 11.34 -2.18 -7.98
CA ASP A 46 11.27 -2.04 -9.43
C ASP A 46 10.07 -2.83 -9.96
N ILE A 47 9.08 -2.12 -10.54
CA ILE A 47 7.83 -2.72 -11.04
C ILE A 47 8.09 -3.63 -12.24
N GLU A 48 9.01 -3.28 -13.14
CA GLU A 48 9.30 -4.11 -14.31
C GLU A 48 9.85 -5.47 -13.88
N LYS A 49 10.72 -5.49 -12.87
CA LYS A 49 11.19 -6.75 -12.28
C LYS A 49 10.08 -7.53 -11.57
N LEU A 50 9.08 -6.83 -11.04
CA LEU A 50 7.93 -7.47 -10.39
C LEU A 50 6.94 -8.06 -11.40
N LYS A 51 6.73 -7.43 -12.56
CA LYS A 51 5.88 -7.93 -13.65
C LYS A 51 6.37 -9.28 -14.16
N ASN A 52 7.68 -9.44 -14.31
CA ASN A 52 8.30 -10.65 -14.83
C ASN A 52 8.28 -11.82 -13.83
N ARG A 53 7.94 -11.59 -12.57
CA ARG A 53 7.82 -12.63 -11.54
C ARG A 53 6.35 -12.93 -11.27
N GLN A 54 5.80 -13.94 -11.93
CA GLN A 54 4.47 -14.45 -11.59
C GLN A 54 4.51 -15.12 -10.21
N PHE A 55 3.96 -14.46 -9.23
CA PHE A 55 3.73 -15.09 -7.93
C PHE A 55 2.36 -15.77 -7.94
N PHE A 56 2.33 -17.08 -7.72
CA PHE A 56 1.11 -17.89 -7.63
C PHE A 56 0.34 -17.55 -6.34
N ILE A 57 -0.47 -16.50 -6.38
CA ILE A 57 -1.29 -16.08 -5.24
C ILE A 57 -2.56 -16.92 -5.12
N ASN A 58 -3.05 -17.49 -6.21
CA ASN A 58 -4.19 -18.42 -6.23
C ASN A 58 -3.81 -19.84 -5.77
N SER A 59 -2.87 -19.94 -4.83
CA SER A 59 -2.56 -21.24 -4.23
C SER A 59 -3.78 -21.74 -3.46
N LYS A 60 -4.26 -22.94 -3.78
CA LYS A 60 -5.25 -23.69 -2.97
C LYS A 60 -4.74 -23.94 -1.54
N TYR A 61 -3.44 -23.86 -1.31
CA TYR A 61 -2.80 -24.19 -0.04
C TYR A 61 -2.92 -23.02 0.95
N ARG A 62 -3.61 -23.27 2.03
CA ARG A 62 -3.83 -22.31 3.13
C ARG A 62 -2.52 -21.78 3.71
N LEU A 63 -1.50 -22.61 3.86
CA LEU A 63 -0.18 -22.26 4.39
C LEU A 63 0.54 -21.25 3.49
N VAL A 64 0.44 -21.38 2.17
CA VAL A 64 1.06 -20.44 1.22
C VAL A 64 0.43 -19.06 1.34
N ARG A 65 -0.90 -18.98 1.50
CA ARG A 65 -1.59 -17.70 1.72
C ARG A 65 -1.15 -17.03 3.03
N TRP A 66 -1.02 -17.81 4.11
CA TRP A 66 -0.52 -17.33 5.39
C TRP A 66 0.91 -16.80 5.29
N TYR A 67 1.79 -17.48 4.58
CA TYR A 67 3.16 -17.03 4.33
C TYR A 67 3.20 -15.65 3.63
N PHE A 68 2.40 -15.45 2.59
CA PHE A 68 2.32 -14.15 1.90
C PHE A 68 1.75 -13.04 2.79
N GLN A 69 0.74 -13.35 3.61
CA GLN A 69 0.18 -12.39 4.57
C GLN A 69 1.21 -11.98 5.63
N LEU A 70 1.92 -12.95 6.21
CA LEU A 70 2.98 -12.68 7.19
C LEU A 70 4.11 -11.84 6.58
N ARG A 71 4.56 -12.19 5.40
CA ARG A 71 5.58 -11.45 4.66
C ARG A 71 5.15 -10.01 4.38
N TYR A 72 3.89 -9.81 3.99
CA TYR A 72 3.32 -8.48 3.79
C TYR A 72 3.32 -7.66 5.08
N LEU A 73 2.92 -8.26 6.21
CA LEU A 73 2.94 -7.62 7.50
C LEU A 73 4.34 -7.23 7.97
N ILE A 74 5.28 -8.16 7.87
CA ILE A 74 6.69 -7.90 8.20
C ILE A 74 7.22 -6.74 7.36
N TRP A 75 6.93 -6.73 6.06
CA TRP A 75 7.29 -5.61 5.20
C TRP A 75 6.69 -4.30 5.70
N LYS A 76 5.37 -4.24 5.86
CA LYS A 76 4.64 -3.00 6.21
C LYS A 76 4.96 -2.47 7.60
N GLN A 77 5.13 -3.35 8.60
CA GLN A 77 5.23 -2.94 10.00
C GLN A 77 6.66 -2.93 10.54
N ILE A 78 7.61 -3.56 9.86
CA ILE A 78 9.00 -3.65 10.32
C ILE A 78 9.95 -3.06 9.27
N ILE A 79 10.01 -3.65 8.07
CA ILE A 79 11.03 -3.29 7.09
C ILE A 79 10.80 -1.87 6.52
N LEU A 80 9.57 -1.54 6.17
CA LEU A 80 9.23 -0.22 5.62
C LEU A 80 9.51 0.91 6.61
N PRO A 81 9.06 0.87 7.89
CA PRO A 81 9.43 1.90 8.88
C PRO A 81 10.93 2.08 9.03
N LEU A 82 11.70 0.99 9.12
CA LEU A 82 13.17 1.05 9.23
C LEU A 82 13.81 1.72 8.01
N LYS A 83 13.32 1.43 6.80
CA LYS A 83 13.77 2.11 5.58
C LYS A 83 13.45 3.60 5.58
N LEU A 84 12.26 3.99 6.05
CA LEU A 84 11.86 5.39 6.14
C LEU A 84 12.75 6.17 7.10
N LEU A 85 13.10 5.59 8.25
CA LEU A 85 14.00 6.19 9.23
C LEU A 85 15.41 6.47 8.64
N SER A 86 15.93 5.52 7.84
CA SER A 86 17.26 5.64 7.23
C SER A 86 17.31 6.53 5.98
N SER A 87 16.18 6.88 5.39
CA SER A 87 16.13 7.46 4.04
C SER A 87 15.73 8.94 4.00
N SER A 88 15.51 9.63 5.14
CA SER A 88 15.06 11.03 5.20
C SER A 88 13.90 11.35 4.26
N VAL A 89 12.85 10.51 4.28
CA VAL A 89 11.67 10.63 3.44
C VAL A 89 10.69 11.63 4.05
N ASP A 90 10.19 12.57 3.24
CA ASP A 90 9.21 13.57 3.67
C ASP A 90 7.77 13.01 3.63
N VAL A 91 7.44 12.22 2.60
CA VAL A 91 6.09 11.67 2.38
C VAL A 91 6.16 10.21 1.98
N LEU A 92 5.34 9.36 2.59
CA LEU A 92 5.10 7.99 2.20
C LEU A 92 3.75 7.85 1.48
N ILE A 93 3.73 7.28 0.30
CA ILE A 93 2.50 6.90 -0.41
C ILE A 93 2.33 5.39 -0.33
N CYS A 94 1.20 4.95 0.23
CA CYS A 94 0.76 3.56 0.24
C CYS A 94 -0.41 3.40 -0.74
N PRO A 95 -0.18 2.89 -1.97
CA PRO A 95 -1.25 2.68 -2.97
C PRO A 95 -2.17 1.49 -2.62
N ASP A 96 -2.08 1.00 -1.42
CA ASP A 96 -2.90 -0.06 -0.83
C ASP A 96 -3.42 0.40 0.54
N TYR A 97 -4.38 -0.33 1.11
CA TYR A 97 -5.11 0.06 2.33
C TYR A 97 -4.26 0.24 3.59
N VAL A 98 -3.06 -0.33 3.64
CA VAL A 98 -2.29 -0.46 4.88
C VAL A 98 -1.04 0.41 4.88
N ALA A 99 -0.95 1.28 5.89
CA ALA A 99 0.26 2.03 6.20
C ALA A 99 0.97 1.48 7.43
N PRO A 100 2.26 1.76 7.60
CA PRO A 100 2.99 1.43 8.84
C PRO A 100 2.40 2.21 10.03
N ILE A 101 2.23 1.50 11.15
CA ILE A 101 1.65 2.06 12.38
C ILE A 101 2.66 2.98 13.08
N PHE A 102 3.91 2.53 13.18
CA PHE A 102 4.97 3.21 13.92
C PHE A 102 5.85 4.11 13.05
N SER A 103 5.28 4.77 12.04
CA SER A 103 6.01 5.74 11.23
C SER A 103 5.52 7.15 11.50
N GLN A 104 6.42 8.07 11.78
CA GLN A 104 6.14 9.51 11.93
C GLN A 104 6.13 10.25 10.58
N THR A 105 6.60 9.63 9.50
CA THR A 105 6.56 10.19 8.15
C THR A 105 5.11 10.50 7.77
N ARG A 106 4.86 11.67 7.13
CA ARG A 106 3.54 12.00 6.57
C ARG A 106 3.12 10.90 5.58
N LYS A 107 1.93 10.36 5.78
CA LYS A 107 1.42 9.22 5.01
C LYS A 107 0.26 9.62 4.10
N ILE A 108 0.22 9.06 2.92
CA ILE A 108 -0.93 9.12 2.01
C ILE A 108 -1.33 7.67 1.73
N VAL A 109 -2.54 7.29 2.11
CA VAL A 109 -3.08 5.94 1.93
C VAL A 109 -4.21 5.96 0.93
N VAL A 110 -4.18 5.07 -0.04
CA VAL A 110 -5.24 4.94 -1.04
C VAL A 110 -6.20 3.84 -0.65
N ILE A 111 -7.47 4.22 -0.41
CA ILE A 111 -8.56 3.29 -0.15
C ILE A 111 -9.37 3.14 -1.43
N HIS A 112 -9.24 1.98 -2.09
CA HIS A 112 -9.89 1.71 -3.37
C HIS A 112 -11.39 1.47 -3.24
N ASP A 113 -11.80 0.76 -2.18
CA ASP A 113 -13.21 0.47 -1.90
C ASP A 113 -13.47 0.37 -0.39
N ASN A 114 -14.74 0.36 -0.03
CA ASN A 114 -15.21 0.22 1.35
C ASN A 114 -15.98 -1.10 1.58
N LEU A 115 -15.72 -2.11 0.76
CA LEU A 115 -16.45 -3.39 0.78
C LEU A 115 -16.34 -4.12 2.12
N PHE A 116 -15.19 -4.02 2.81
CA PHE A 116 -14.98 -4.61 4.15
C PHE A 116 -15.95 -4.08 5.21
N TRP A 117 -16.42 -2.84 5.03
CA TRP A 117 -17.40 -2.21 5.93
C TRP A 117 -18.82 -2.47 5.48
N LYS A 118 -19.12 -2.31 4.17
CA LYS A 118 -20.49 -2.42 3.63
C LYS A 118 -20.98 -3.86 3.52
N TYR A 119 -20.10 -4.80 3.21
CA TYR A 119 -20.45 -6.21 2.99
C TYR A 119 -19.66 -7.14 3.93
N PRO A 120 -19.91 -7.04 5.26
CA PRO A 120 -19.13 -7.75 6.27
C PRO A 120 -19.21 -9.28 6.12
N PHE A 121 -20.30 -9.80 5.58
CA PHE A 121 -20.52 -11.25 5.43
C PHE A 121 -19.72 -11.90 4.30
N ASN A 122 -19.15 -11.09 3.38
CA ASN A 122 -18.32 -11.59 2.29
C ASN A 122 -16.91 -11.97 2.73
N TYR A 123 -16.55 -11.71 4.00
CA TYR A 123 -15.20 -11.91 4.51
C TYR A 123 -15.23 -12.71 5.82
N PRO A 124 -14.23 -13.61 6.06
CA PRO A 124 -14.10 -14.28 7.33
C PRO A 124 -13.99 -13.25 8.48
N MET A 125 -14.84 -13.40 9.50
CA MET A 125 -15.01 -12.40 10.57
C MET A 125 -13.69 -11.99 11.24
N LEU A 126 -12.85 -12.96 11.60
CA LEU A 126 -11.58 -12.72 12.28
C LEU A 126 -10.60 -11.95 11.38
N TRP A 127 -10.50 -12.36 10.11
CA TRP A 127 -9.67 -11.68 9.12
C TRP A 127 -10.11 -10.24 8.91
N ARG A 128 -11.42 -10.00 8.74
CA ARG A 128 -11.99 -8.67 8.55
C ARG A 128 -11.72 -7.75 9.74
N LYS A 129 -11.99 -8.22 10.98
CA LYS A 129 -11.72 -7.45 12.20
C LYS A 129 -10.25 -7.07 12.31
N TYR A 130 -9.36 -8.01 12.07
CA TYR A 130 -7.92 -7.79 12.06
C TYR A 130 -7.51 -6.75 11.01
N PHE A 131 -7.98 -6.90 9.76
CA PHE A 131 -7.62 -6.03 8.66
C PHE A 131 -8.13 -4.59 8.86
N ILE A 132 -9.38 -4.42 9.30
CA ILE A 132 -9.94 -3.11 9.65
C ILE A 132 -9.15 -2.46 10.79
N LYS A 133 -8.78 -3.22 11.82
CA LYS A 133 -7.96 -2.70 12.93
C LYS A 133 -6.58 -2.23 12.42
N LEU A 134 -5.97 -2.99 11.54
CA LEU A 134 -4.68 -2.65 10.93
C LEU A 134 -4.76 -1.36 10.12
N ILE A 135 -5.81 -1.20 9.29
CA ILE A 135 -6.06 0.04 8.54
C ILE A 135 -6.23 1.22 9.51
N LYS A 136 -7.13 1.10 10.49
CA LYS A 136 -7.42 2.18 11.45
C LYS A 136 -6.16 2.63 12.20
N LEU A 137 -5.32 1.71 12.65
CA LEU A 137 -4.07 2.02 13.33
C LEU A 137 -3.05 2.68 12.38
N GLY A 138 -2.97 2.21 11.14
CA GLY A 138 -2.07 2.79 10.13
C GLY A 138 -2.40 4.23 9.75
N VAL A 139 -3.69 4.60 9.75
CA VAL A 139 -4.16 5.95 9.39
C VAL A 139 -4.40 6.87 10.60
N SER A 140 -4.16 6.41 11.81
CA SER A 140 -4.50 7.15 13.05
C SER A 140 -3.67 8.41 13.27
N SER A 141 -2.47 8.51 12.68
CA SER A 141 -1.58 9.65 12.88
C SER A 141 -0.90 10.08 11.59
N ASN A 142 -0.85 11.40 11.36
CA ASN A 142 -0.13 12.04 10.26
C ASN A 142 -0.41 11.38 8.89
N CYS A 143 -1.70 11.10 8.61
CA CYS A 143 -2.13 10.36 7.44
C CYS A 143 -3.28 11.04 6.70
N GLU A 144 -3.12 11.20 5.39
CA GLU A 144 -4.18 11.61 4.48
C GLU A 144 -4.74 10.36 3.77
N ILE A 145 -6.06 10.30 3.65
CA ILE A 145 -6.73 9.21 2.95
C ILE A 145 -7.20 9.74 1.59
N VAL A 146 -6.81 9.04 0.55
CA VAL A 146 -7.26 9.27 -0.83
C VAL A 146 -8.16 8.11 -1.25
N THR A 147 -9.27 8.42 -1.89
CA THR A 147 -10.18 7.41 -2.43
C THR A 147 -10.26 7.52 -3.95
N THR A 148 -10.41 6.40 -4.63
CA THR A 148 -10.47 6.35 -6.10
C THR A 148 -11.84 6.71 -6.67
N SER A 149 -12.87 6.81 -5.81
CA SER A 149 -14.23 7.16 -6.22
C SER A 149 -14.99 7.96 -5.17
N LYS A 150 -15.98 8.75 -5.61
CA LYS A 150 -16.92 9.44 -4.69
C LYS A 150 -17.71 8.44 -3.84
N TYR A 151 -18.02 7.28 -4.37
CA TYR A 151 -18.71 6.21 -3.65
C TYR A 151 -17.89 5.71 -2.44
N SER A 152 -16.59 5.50 -2.63
CA SER A 152 -15.69 5.07 -1.55
C SER A 152 -15.46 6.17 -0.50
N LYS A 153 -15.60 7.44 -0.90
CA LYS A 153 -15.46 8.59 0.02
C LYS A 153 -16.63 8.72 0.98
N ASN A 154 -17.85 8.44 0.51
CA ASN A 154 -19.10 8.67 1.25
C ASN A 154 -19.61 7.43 2.00
N GLY A 155 -18.87 6.37 2.03
CA GLY A 155 -19.16 5.12 2.75
C GLY A 155 -18.23 4.88 3.87
#